data_c0d5c0dcdadd2bc1f6611ed9fa7f26c3
#
_entry.id   c0d5c0dcdadd2bc1f6611ed9fa7f26c3
#
_cell.length_a   1.000
_cell.length_b   1.000
_cell.length_c   1.000
_cell.angle_alpha   90.00
_cell.angle_beta   90.00
_cell.angle_gamma   90.00
#
_symmetry.space_group_name_H-M   'P 1'
#
loop_
_entity.id
_entity.type
_entity.pdbx_description
1 polymer ?
#
loop_
_entity_poly.entity_id
_entity_poly.type
_entity_poly.pdbx_seq_one_letter_code
_entity_poly.pdbx_strand_id
1 'polypeptide(L)'
;MKERLLRRYAGTPTRRYVSAAAGPFPLLSLLLLLPMACFSQRLTPLSNAPDWDQLNRFQETMTREAFVDLLGSVYAPNGAGAQWIKVEATRALIQENASDQFVLQFASSAESSKTVPRYWTAAANLAANNDLPLSGVKIAIDPGHLGGTWAKMEERWFQIGDSIPVTEGDMTLRVAQLLVPRLQSLGAKVTLVRSSPGPVTTVRPDELNTQAEASLRESGIKNILPSYAGPDDPNREDSIPWEAQRLFYRVGEIHTRAQIINEKIKPDLVLCLHFDAEPWGTSTNPVLVSVNHLHLLINGAYSTGELGFDDERFAMLWKLLDQTYPEELACSEYVAQSMARITGLPPYRYSSPNAKSVGWSGYVWARNLLANRLYECPVIFIEAYVMNSQEFFARFQAGEYEGFRNFGGVMRQNIFEEYVQGTVEGIAAYFRATRGKR
;
A
#
# COMPACT_ATOMS: atom_id res chain seq x y z
N MET A 1 -23.21 -2.02 -7.95
CA MET A 1 -22.41 -3.23 -8.07
C MET A 1 -21.05 -2.98 -8.72
N LYS A 2 -20.95 -2.23 -9.84
CA LYS A 2 -19.66 -1.75 -10.42
C LYS A 2 -18.78 -0.97 -9.42
N GLU A 3 -19.36 -0.18 -8.51
CA GLU A 3 -18.62 0.52 -7.45
C GLU A 3 -17.93 -0.40 -6.41
N ARG A 4 -18.46 -1.60 -6.17
CA ARG A 4 -17.84 -2.53 -5.21
C ARG A 4 -16.54 -3.14 -5.75
N LEU A 5 -16.46 -3.39 -7.05
CA LEU A 5 -15.25 -3.90 -7.71
C LEU A 5 -14.12 -2.85 -7.74
N LEU A 6 -14.46 -1.61 -8.05
CA LEU A 6 -13.48 -0.51 -8.06
C LEU A 6 -12.89 -0.24 -6.68
N ARG A 7 -13.67 -0.46 -5.60
CA ARG A 7 -13.20 -0.33 -4.23
C ARG A 7 -12.31 -1.49 -3.75
N ARG A 8 -12.46 -2.68 -4.32
CA ARG A 8 -11.70 -3.88 -3.89
C ARG A 8 -10.20 -3.80 -4.21
N TYR A 9 -9.82 -3.01 -5.22
CA TYR A 9 -8.42 -2.94 -5.69
C TYR A 9 -7.89 -1.50 -5.73
N ALA A 10 -8.47 -0.61 -4.93
CA ALA A 10 -8.29 0.83 -5.04
C ALA A 10 -6.85 1.32 -4.88
N GLY A 11 -6.25 1.57 -5.99
CA GLY A 11 -5.31 2.63 -6.27
C GLY A 11 -5.86 3.40 -7.46
N THR A 12 -7.04 4.05 -7.38
CA THR A 12 -7.68 4.72 -8.53
C THR A 12 -8.15 6.10 -8.19
N PRO A 13 -8.07 7.03 -9.17
CA PRO A 13 -8.48 8.42 -9.02
C PRO A 13 -10.00 8.56 -8.79
N THR A 14 -10.35 9.50 -7.94
CA THR A 14 -11.71 9.87 -7.55
C THR A 14 -12.54 10.37 -8.74
N ARG A 15 -13.62 9.67 -9.10
CA ARG A 15 -14.67 10.25 -9.94
C ARG A 15 -15.49 11.24 -9.14
N ARG A 16 -15.64 12.47 -9.63
CA ARG A 16 -16.59 13.48 -9.12
C ARG A 16 -18.02 13.00 -9.37
N TYR A 17 -18.83 12.97 -8.31
CA TYR A 17 -20.27 12.76 -8.43
C TYR A 17 -20.97 14.03 -8.88
N VAL A 18 -21.81 13.90 -9.89
CA VAL A 18 -22.87 14.87 -10.19
C VAL A 18 -24.11 14.41 -9.43
N SER A 19 -24.60 15.21 -8.49
CA SER A 19 -25.79 14.92 -7.71
C SER A 19 -27.03 15.13 -8.57
N ALA A 20 -27.84 14.08 -8.75
CA ALA A 20 -29.22 14.19 -9.19
C ALA A 20 -30.15 14.04 -7.98
N ALA A 21 -30.95 15.05 -7.72
CA ALA A 21 -31.97 15.05 -6.69
C ALA A 21 -33.11 14.11 -7.07
N ALA A 22 -33.49 13.19 -6.19
CA ALA A 22 -34.70 12.40 -6.30
C ALA A 22 -35.56 12.61 -5.05
N GLY A 23 -36.80 12.96 -5.28
CA GLY A 23 -37.83 13.19 -4.26
C GLY A 23 -38.36 11.89 -3.63
N PRO A 24 -39.18 11.97 -2.57
CA PRO A 24 -39.53 10.86 -1.70
C PRO A 24 -40.74 10.07 -2.19
N PHE A 25 -40.61 8.74 -2.23
CA PHE A 25 -41.74 7.82 -2.21
C PHE A 25 -41.59 6.83 -1.06
N PRO A 26 -42.61 6.61 -0.21
CA PRO A 26 -42.56 5.60 0.83
C PRO A 26 -43.05 4.25 0.28
N LEU A 27 -42.18 3.29 0.16
CA LEU A 27 -42.52 1.88 0.01
C LEU A 27 -42.08 1.11 1.22
N LEU A 28 -43.04 0.65 1.99
CA LEU A 28 -42.93 -0.27 3.11
C LEU A 28 -42.51 -1.65 2.53
N SER A 29 -41.24 -1.92 2.46
CA SER A 29 -40.71 -3.23 2.04
C SER A 29 -40.40 -4.06 3.26
N LEU A 30 -41.19 -5.11 3.47
CA LEU A 30 -40.94 -6.19 4.40
C LEU A 30 -39.62 -6.86 4.05
N LEU A 31 -38.54 -6.53 4.78
CA LEU A 31 -37.23 -7.18 4.64
C LEU A 31 -37.34 -8.59 5.22
N LEU A 32 -37.56 -9.58 4.36
CA LEU A 32 -37.22 -10.97 4.65
C LEU A 32 -35.69 -11.01 4.87
N LEU A 33 -35.27 -11.11 6.13
CA LEU A 33 -33.94 -11.49 6.55
C LEU A 33 -33.74 -12.96 6.14
N LEU A 34 -33.37 -13.20 4.88
CA LEU A 34 -32.74 -14.44 4.51
C LEU A 34 -31.35 -14.46 5.20
N PRO A 35 -31.00 -15.52 5.93
CA PRO A 35 -29.64 -15.69 6.41
C PRO A 35 -28.73 -15.70 5.17
N MET A 36 -27.97 -14.65 4.95
CA MET A 36 -26.86 -14.72 4.01
C MET A 36 -25.95 -15.81 4.56
N ALA A 37 -25.90 -16.95 3.89
CA ALA A 37 -24.87 -17.95 4.13
C ALA A 37 -23.53 -17.24 3.90
N CYS A 38 -22.86 -16.89 5.01
CA CYS A 38 -21.53 -16.33 4.97
C CYS A 38 -20.57 -17.44 4.59
N PHE A 39 -20.40 -17.67 3.30
CA PHE A 39 -19.24 -18.41 2.81
C PHE A 39 -17.98 -17.60 3.14
N SER A 40 -16.89 -18.28 3.48
CA SER A 40 -15.57 -17.68 3.55
C SER A 40 -15.32 -16.86 2.28
N GLN A 41 -15.25 -15.53 2.41
CA GLN A 41 -15.05 -14.62 1.28
C GLN A 41 -13.61 -14.16 1.27
N ARG A 42 -12.88 -14.55 0.25
CA ARG A 42 -11.55 -14.01 -0.06
C ARG A 42 -11.65 -12.85 -1.02
N LEU A 43 -10.74 -11.92 -0.89
CA LEU A 43 -10.71 -10.72 -1.74
C LEU A 43 -10.58 -11.09 -3.23
N THR A 44 -9.78 -12.12 -3.53
CA THR A 44 -9.54 -12.59 -4.91
C THR A 44 -9.42 -14.12 -4.94
N PRO A 45 -9.65 -14.74 -6.09
CA PRO A 45 -9.42 -16.19 -6.26
C PRO A 45 -7.93 -16.59 -6.13
N LEU A 46 -7.00 -15.64 -6.14
CA LEU A 46 -5.57 -15.89 -5.96
C LEU A 46 -5.11 -15.81 -4.50
N SER A 47 -5.95 -15.29 -3.58
CA SER A 47 -5.65 -15.27 -2.15
C SER A 47 -5.78 -16.67 -1.56
N ASN A 48 -4.80 -17.06 -0.73
CA ASN A 48 -4.91 -18.27 0.07
C ASN A 48 -5.91 -18.08 1.20
N ALA A 49 -6.54 -19.16 1.64
CA ALA A 49 -7.31 -19.11 2.88
C ALA A 49 -6.35 -18.82 4.05
N PRO A 50 -6.72 -17.90 4.96
CA PRO A 50 -5.88 -17.60 6.13
C PRO A 50 -5.74 -18.83 7.03
N ASP A 51 -4.55 -19.05 7.51
CA ASP A 51 -4.29 -20.00 8.60
C ASP A 51 -4.37 -19.24 9.93
N TRP A 52 -5.57 -19.20 10.51
CA TRP A 52 -5.86 -18.46 11.74
C TRP A 52 -5.07 -18.96 12.95
N ASP A 53 -4.63 -20.23 12.94
CA ASP A 53 -3.80 -20.79 13.99
C ASP A 53 -2.45 -20.08 14.13
N GLN A 54 -1.97 -19.45 13.08
CA GLN A 54 -0.75 -18.66 13.14
C GLN A 54 -0.86 -17.46 14.08
N LEU A 55 -2.06 -16.93 14.32
CA LEU A 55 -2.28 -15.83 15.27
C LEU A 55 -2.15 -16.28 16.73
N ASN A 56 -2.13 -17.59 17.03
CA ASN A 56 -1.91 -18.10 18.39
C ASN A 56 -0.56 -17.67 18.98
N ARG A 57 0.42 -17.36 18.14
CA ARG A 57 1.72 -16.82 18.55
C ARG A 57 1.64 -15.47 19.27
N PHE A 58 0.54 -14.72 19.06
CA PHE A 58 0.34 -13.39 19.60
C PHE A 58 -0.53 -13.38 20.88
N GLN A 59 -0.85 -14.55 21.45
CA GLN A 59 -1.61 -14.62 22.70
C GLN A 59 -0.88 -13.90 23.84
N GLU A 60 -1.58 -12.98 24.51
CA GLU A 60 -1.07 -12.18 25.63
C GLU A 60 0.16 -11.30 25.30
N THR A 61 0.31 -10.87 24.03
CA THR A 61 1.40 -9.94 23.63
C THR A 61 1.03 -8.48 23.77
N MET A 62 -0.24 -8.16 24.03
CA MET A 62 -0.71 -6.78 24.26
C MET A 62 -1.90 -6.74 25.22
N THR A 63 -2.09 -5.59 25.87
CA THR A 63 -3.25 -5.35 26.72
C THR A 63 -4.50 -5.08 25.91
N ARG A 64 -5.66 -5.23 26.55
CA ARG A 64 -6.95 -4.88 25.96
C ARG A 64 -6.99 -3.41 25.47
N GLU A 65 -6.48 -2.50 26.29
CA GLU A 65 -6.47 -1.07 26.04
C GLU A 65 -5.65 -0.75 24.79
N ALA A 66 -4.44 -1.31 24.66
CA ALA A 66 -3.58 -1.13 23.49
C ALA A 66 -4.23 -1.70 22.21
N PHE A 67 -4.89 -2.86 22.32
CA PHE A 67 -5.62 -3.45 21.19
C PHE A 67 -6.76 -2.55 20.73
N VAL A 68 -7.61 -2.08 21.66
CA VAL A 68 -8.77 -1.23 21.35
C VAL A 68 -8.33 0.11 20.77
N ASP A 69 -7.27 0.70 21.31
CA ASP A 69 -6.73 1.97 20.82
C ASP A 69 -6.24 1.85 19.38
N LEU A 70 -5.37 0.89 19.10
CA LEU A 70 -4.85 0.67 17.73
C LEU A 70 -5.96 0.30 16.75
N LEU A 71 -6.86 -0.60 17.14
CA LEU A 71 -7.99 -1.01 16.30
C LEU A 71 -8.85 0.20 15.92
N GLY A 72 -9.23 1.05 16.88
CA GLY A 72 -10.12 2.18 16.65
C GLY A 72 -9.45 3.43 16.10
N SER A 73 -8.16 3.66 16.46
CA SER A 73 -7.44 4.86 16.03
C SER A 73 -6.75 4.71 14.67
N VAL A 74 -6.37 3.50 14.28
CA VAL A 74 -5.55 3.25 13.07
C VAL A 74 -6.19 2.26 12.12
N TYR A 75 -6.43 1.01 12.61
CA TYR A 75 -6.73 -0.12 11.71
C TYR A 75 -8.18 -0.14 11.23
N ALA A 76 -9.15 -0.03 12.14
CA ALA A 76 -10.57 -0.08 11.82
C ALA A 76 -11.33 1.12 12.42
N PRO A 77 -11.01 2.36 11.97
CA PRO A 77 -11.62 3.57 12.52
C PRO A 77 -13.14 3.59 12.29
N ASN A 78 -13.82 4.45 13.05
CA ASN A 78 -15.27 4.63 12.97
C ASN A 78 -16.08 3.35 13.24
N GLY A 79 -15.52 2.40 14.00
CA GLY A 79 -16.19 1.14 14.32
C GLY A 79 -16.27 0.14 13.17
N ALA A 80 -15.45 0.28 12.14
CA ALA A 80 -15.47 -0.60 10.96
C ALA A 80 -15.28 -2.08 11.31
N GLY A 81 -14.54 -2.39 12.41
CA GLY A 81 -14.32 -3.75 12.90
C GLY A 81 -15.45 -4.34 13.76
N ALA A 82 -16.44 -3.55 14.20
CA ALA A 82 -17.40 -3.96 15.22
C ALA A 82 -18.28 -5.17 14.84
N GLN A 83 -18.49 -5.39 13.54
CA GLN A 83 -19.25 -6.54 13.05
C GLN A 83 -18.47 -7.86 13.17
N TRP A 84 -17.12 -7.78 13.16
CA TRP A 84 -16.24 -8.93 13.03
C TRP A 84 -15.43 -9.22 14.31
N ILE A 85 -15.28 -8.20 15.16
CA ILE A 85 -14.41 -8.25 16.36
C ILE A 85 -15.20 -7.78 17.56
N LYS A 86 -15.50 -8.70 18.49
CA LYS A 86 -16.13 -8.42 19.77
C LYS A 86 -15.06 -8.40 20.86
N VAL A 87 -14.81 -7.25 21.47
CA VAL A 87 -13.84 -7.10 22.56
C VAL A 87 -14.53 -7.30 23.90
N GLU A 88 -14.04 -8.25 24.70
CA GLU A 88 -14.47 -8.54 26.07
C GLU A 88 -13.41 -8.05 27.08
N ALA A 89 -13.60 -8.32 28.37
CA ALA A 89 -12.70 -7.80 29.41
C ALA A 89 -11.27 -8.35 29.30
N THR A 90 -11.11 -9.64 28.95
CA THR A 90 -9.81 -10.33 28.92
C THR A 90 -9.42 -10.88 27.55
N ARG A 91 -10.31 -10.78 26.56
CA ARG A 91 -10.11 -11.37 25.24
C ARG A 91 -10.88 -10.64 24.15
N ALA A 92 -10.51 -10.89 22.91
CA ALA A 92 -11.31 -10.55 21.74
C ALA A 92 -11.80 -11.83 21.03
N LEU A 93 -13.06 -11.83 20.61
CA LEU A 93 -13.66 -12.86 19.77
C LEU A 93 -13.67 -12.33 18.35
N ILE A 94 -12.98 -12.99 17.46
CA ILE A 94 -12.74 -12.54 16.09
C ILE A 94 -13.35 -13.55 15.14
N GLN A 95 -14.30 -13.11 14.30
CA GLN A 95 -14.95 -13.98 13.34
C GLN A 95 -13.94 -14.40 12.26
N GLU A 96 -13.69 -15.70 12.13
CA GLU A 96 -12.85 -16.27 11.05
C GLU A 96 -13.66 -16.44 9.77
N ASN A 97 -14.82 -17.07 9.90
CA ASN A 97 -15.79 -17.34 8.84
C ASN A 97 -17.21 -17.37 9.44
N ALA A 98 -18.18 -17.94 8.75
CA ALA A 98 -19.58 -17.99 9.21
C ALA A 98 -19.79 -18.75 10.54
N SER A 99 -18.96 -19.75 10.83
CA SER A 99 -19.14 -20.68 11.98
C SER A 99 -18.05 -20.56 13.03
N ASP A 100 -16.85 -20.14 12.64
CA ASP A 100 -15.66 -20.25 13.48
C ASP A 100 -15.18 -18.89 13.97
N GLN A 101 -14.60 -18.89 15.18
CA GLN A 101 -14.06 -17.69 15.82
C GLN A 101 -12.67 -17.96 16.38
N PHE A 102 -11.73 -17.11 16.05
CA PHE A 102 -10.44 -17.01 16.71
C PHE A 102 -10.60 -16.25 18.04
N VAL A 103 -9.99 -16.76 19.11
CA VAL A 103 -10.00 -16.14 20.43
C VAL A 103 -8.62 -15.61 20.75
N LEU A 104 -8.49 -14.29 20.84
CA LEU A 104 -7.26 -13.61 21.25
C LEU A 104 -7.35 -13.28 22.75
N GLN A 105 -6.45 -13.82 23.55
CA GLN A 105 -6.30 -13.47 24.97
C GLN A 105 -5.44 -12.22 25.12
N PHE A 106 -5.86 -11.29 25.97
CA PHE A 106 -5.08 -10.09 26.29
C PHE A 106 -4.14 -10.34 27.47
N ALA A 107 -3.00 -9.66 27.50
CA ALA A 107 -2.18 -9.55 28.67
C ALA A 107 -2.92 -8.76 29.77
N SER A 108 -2.72 -9.11 31.01
CA SER A 108 -3.36 -8.44 32.17
C SER A 108 -2.79 -7.05 32.45
N SER A 109 -1.54 -6.79 32.03
CA SER A 109 -0.86 -5.49 32.11
C SER A 109 0.23 -5.40 31.05
N ALA A 110 0.80 -4.22 30.83
CA ALA A 110 1.93 -4.02 29.95
C ALA A 110 3.17 -4.82 30.38
N GLU A 111 3.42 -4.89 31.70
CA GLU A 111 4.56 -5.61 32.29
C GLU A 111 4.42 -7.13 32.14
N SER A 112 3.18 -7.65 32.10
CA SER A 112 2.90 -9.07 31.91
C SER A 112 2.79 -9.49 30.46
N SER A 113 2.86 -8.54 29.53
CA SER A 113 2.78 -8.83 28.10
C SER A 113 3.96 -9.68 27.65
N LYS A 114 3.65 -10.75 26.90
CA LYS A 114 4.65 -11.60 26.27
C LYS A 114 5.38 -10.84 25.17
N THR A 115 6.63 -11.22 24.89
CA THR A 115 7.38 -10.67 23.77
C THR A 115 6.71 -11.03 22.45
N VAL A 116 6.53 -10.04 21.57
CA VAL A 116 5.99 -10.26 20.22
C VAL A 116 6.98 -11.10 19.39
N PRO A 117 6.55 -12.24 18.83
CA PRO A 117 7.42 -13.18 18.11
C PRO A 117 7.61 -12.73 16.66
N ARG A 118 8.33 -11.65 16.42
CA ARG A 118 8.61 -11.06 15.12
C ARG A 118 10.06 -11.31 14.66
N TYR A 119 10.30 -11.34 13.35
CA TYR A 119 11.64 -11.54 12.80
C TYR A 119 12.43 -10.25 12.60
N TRP A 120 11.75 -9.11 12.56
CA TRP A 120 12.35 -7.79 12.39
C TRP A 120 12.74 -7.15 13.73
N THR A 121 13.68 -6.23 13.67
CA THR A 121 14.24 -5.57 14.85
C THR A 121 13.83 -4.09 14.87
N ALA A 122 13.14 -3.66 15.93
CA ALA A 122 12.82 -2.25 16.12
C ALA A 122 14.10 -1.41 16.29
N ALA A 123 14.09 -0.19 15.77
CA ALA A 123 15.26 0.70 15.84
C ALA A 123 15.75 0.95 17.26
N ALA A 124 14.84 1.07 18.23
CA ALA A 124 15.17 1.27 19.65
C ALA A 124 15.99 0.11 20.25
N ASN A 125 15.87 -1.11 19.72
CA ASN A 125 16.60 -2.29 20.20
C ASN A 125 18.02 -2.41 19.61
N LEU A 126 18.36 -1.58 18.61
CA LEU A 126 19.71 -1.54 18.05
C LEU A 126 20.63 -0.67 18.91
N ALA A 127 21.90 -1.06 19.03
CA ALA A 127 22.90 -0.25 19.74
C ALA A 127 23.09 1.10 19.05
N ALA A 128 23.30 2.17 19.83
CA ALA A 128 23.57 3.50 19.28
C ALA A 128 24.81 3.47 18.36
N ASN A 129 24.70 4.09 17.19
CA ASN A 129 25.79 4.25 16.24
C ASN A 129 25.51 5.49 15.37
N ASN A 130 26.19 6.60 15.65
CA ASN A 130 25.97 7.87 14.96
C ASN A 130 26.68 7.94 13.60
N ASP A 131 27.82 7.27 13.45
CA ASP A 131 28.60 7.29 12.23
C ASP A 131 27.95 6.41 11.15
N LEU A 132 27.49 5.22 11.56
CA LEU A 132 26.79 4.27 10.70
C LEU A 132 25.37 4.03 11.25
N PRO A 133 24.43 4.98 11.09
CA PRO A 133 23.11 4.91 11.72
C PRO A 133 22.30 3.69 11.29
N LEU A 134 22.59 3.10 10.13
CA LEU A 134 21.93 1.92 9.60
C LEU A 134 22.70 0.62 9.79
N SER A 135 23.79 0.65 10.58
CA SER A 135 24.57 -0.56 10.87
C SER A 135 23.71 -1.65 11.50
N GLY A 136 23.71 -2.83 10.92
CA GLY A 136 22.92 -3.98 11.36
C GLY A 136 21.46 -3.98 10.91
N VAL A 137 21.00 -2.95 10.18
CA VAL A 137 19.64 -2.87 9.64
C VAL A 137 19.57 -3.57 8.28
N LYS A 138 18.59 -4.44 8.10
CA LYS A 138 18.24 -5.06 6.82
C LYS A 138 17.08 -4.27 6.20
N ILE A 139 17.30 -3.73 5.01
CA ILE A 139 16.28 -2.97 4.27
C ILE A 139 15.97 -3.69 2.97
N ALA A 140 14.69 -3.99 2.73
CA ALA A 140 14.23 -4.36 1.40
C ALA A 140 13.69 -3.11 0.69
N ILE A 141 14.05 -2.92 -0.57
CA ILE A 141 13.46 -1.89 -1.41
C ILE A 141 12.59 -2.57 -2.45
N ASP A 142 11.30 -2.21 -2.44
CA ASP A 142 10.31 -2.68 -3.40
C ASP A 142 9.96 -1.55 -4.38
N PRO A 143 10.56 -1.53 -5.58
CA PRO A 143 10.18 -0.60 -6.63
C PRO A 143 8.77 -0.92 -7.10
N GLY A 144 7.82 -0.03 -6.85
CA GLY A 144 6.42 -0.19 -7.22
C GLY A 144 6.24 -0.35 -8.73
N HIS A 145 5.14 -0.96 -9.11
CA HIS A 145 4.73 -1.20 -10.49
C HIS A 145 5.73 -2.02 -11.33
N LEU A 146 5.39 -2.21 -12.61
CA LEU A 146 6.25 -2.86 -13.61
C LEU A 146 6.69 -1.82 -14.64
N GLY A 147 7.91 -1.97 -15.12
CA GLY A 147 8.50 -1.09 -16.13
C GLY A 147 8.55 -1.73 -17.52
N GLY A 148 9.23 -1.05 -18.45
CA GLY A 148 9.39 -1.48 -19.83
C GLY A 148 8.05 -1.69 -20.53
N THR A 149 7.93 -2.80 -21.25
CA THR A 149 6.71 -3.15 -22.00
C THR A 149 5.50 -3.45 -21.10
N TRP A 150 5.73 -3.81 -19.85
CA TRP A 150 4.69 -4.14 -18.86
C TRP A 150 3.93 -2.91 -18.36
N ALA A 151 4.55 -1.74 -18.37
CA ALA A 151 3.95 -0.50 -17.87
C ALA A 151 2.66 -0.12 -18.61
N LYS A 152 2.54 -0.45 -19.90
CA LYS A 152 1.32 -0.22 -20.69
C LYS A 152 0.18 -1.12 -20.23
N MET A 153 0.46 -2.39 -19.97
CA MET A 153 -0.52 -3.35 -19.43
C MET A 153 -1.07 -2.89 -18.09
N GLU A 154 -0.19 -2.38 -17.24
CA GLU A 154 -0.53 -1.92 -15.89
C GLU A 154 -1.20 -0.54 -15.87
N GLU A 155 -1.34 0.10 -17.05
CA GLU A 155 -1.87 1.46 -17.20
C GLU A 155 -1.06 2.50 -16.40
N ARG A 156 0.25 2.26 -16.27
CA ARG A 156 1.23 3.14 -15.61
C ARG A 156 2.23 3.73 -16.61
N TRP A 157 1.71 4.11 -17.75
CA TRP A 157 2.47 4.64 -18.88
C TRP A 157 1.70 5.73 -19.61
N PHE A 158 2.35 6.82 -19.93
CA PHE A 158 1.87 7.80 -20.93
C PHE A 158 3.02 8.50 -21.63
N GLN A 159 2.73 9.09 -22.79
CA GLN A 159 3.68 9.86 -23.58
C GLN A 159 2.95 11.02 -24.29
N ILE A 160 3.57 12.19 -24.36
CA ILE A 160 3.02 13.37 -25.05
C ILE A 160 3.91 13.64 -26.25
N GLY A 161 3.38 13.43 -27.47
CA GLY A 161 4.16 13.56 -28.71
C GLY A 161 5.43 12.71 -28.66
N ASP A 162 6.57 13.31 -29.01
CA ASP A 162 7.89 12.67 -29.04
C ASP A 162 8.64 12.78 -27.68
N SER A 163 7.94 13.08 -26.57
CA SER A 163 8.54 13.17 -25.25
C SER A 163 9.12 11.84 -24.76
N ILE A 164 10.01 11.89 -23.76
CA ILE A 164 10.41 10.70 -23.01
C ILE A 164 9.17 10.09 -22.34
N PRO A 165 8.85 8.81 -22.55
CA PRO A 165 7.71 8.18 -21.92
C PRO A 165 7.81 8.23 -20.39
N VAL A 166 6.70 8.57 -19.72
CA VAL A 166 6.59 8.50 -18.27
C VAL A 166 6.09 7.10 -17.91
N THR A 167 6.92 6.36 -17.19
CA THR A 167 6.67 4.95 -16.80
C THR A 167 6.99 4.77 -15.33
N GLU A 168 5.97 4.60 -14.50
CA GLU A 168 6.15 4.56 -13.04
C GLU A 168 7.13 3.46 -12.62
N GLY A 169 6.97 2.24 -13.15
CA GLY A 169 7.80 1.12 -12.77
C GLY A 169 9.28 1.24 -13.15
N ASP A 170 9.62 1.99 -14.21
CA ASP A 170 11.01 2.29 -14.57
C ASP A 170 11.59 3.37 -13.65
N MET A 171 10.81 4.39 -13.34
CA MET A 171 11.22 5.47 -12.44
C MET A 171 11.46 4.97 -11.01
N THR A 172 10.58 4.14 -10.47
CA THR A 172 10.74 3.55 -9.13
C THR A 172 11.94 2.63 -9.07
N LEU A 173 12.20 1.86 -10.12
CA LEU A 173 13.40 1.04 -10.23
C LEU A 173 14.68 1.90 -10.28
N ARG A 174 14.64 3.02 -10.99
CA ARG A 174 15.77 3.96 -11.03
C ARG A 174 16.06 4.57 -9.65
N VAL A 175 15.02 5.02 -8.93
CA VAL A 175 15.16 5.51 -7.54
C VAL A 175 15.76 4.42 -6.65
N ALA A 176 15.26 3.18 -6.76
CA ALA A 176 15.77 2.06 -5.97
C ALA A 176 17.26 1.79 -6.20
N GLN A 177 17.69 1.81 -7.47
CA GLN A 177 19.10 1.63 -7.84
C GLN A 177 20.03 2.72 -7.26
N LEU A 178 19.53 3.95 -7.17
CA LEU A 178 20.26 5.08 -6.57
C LEU A 178 20.27 5.02 -5.04
N LEU A 179 19.20 4.50 -4.42
CA LEU A 179 19.10 4.35 -2.96
C LEU A 179 20.08 3.29 -2.42
N VAL A 180 20.26 2.18 -3.13
CA VAL A 180 21.09 1.05 -2.65
C VAL A 180 22.46 1.48 -2.14
N PRO A 181 23.33 2.11 -2.95
CA PRO A 181 24.68 2.47 -2.49
C PRO A 181 24.67 3.49 -1.35
N ARG A 182 23.68 4.38 -1.32
CA ARG A 182 23.60 5.42 -0.28
C ARG A 182 23.18 4.85 1.07
N LEU A 183 22.21 3.95 1.11
CA LEU A 183 21.83 3.28 2.35
C LEU A 183 22.93 2.32 2.83
N GLN A 184 23.61 1.64 1.90
CA GLN A 184 24.77 0.79 2.23
C GLN A 184 25.92 1.60 2.83
N SER A 185 26.20 2.79 2.32
CA SER A 185 27.23 3.67 2.89
C SER A 185 26.95 4.13 4.33
N LEU A 186 25.70 4.06 4.76
CA LEU A 186 25.25 4.31 6.13
C LEU A 186 25.20 3.05 7.00
N GLY A 187 25.64 1.89 6.45
CA GLY A 187 25.77 0.62 7.17
C GLY A 187 24.61 -0.37 6.98
N ALA A 188 23.60 -0.07 6.17
CA ALA A 188 22.50 -1.01 5.91
C ALA A 188 22.90 -2.19 5.04
N LYS A 189 22.27 -3.35 5.28
CA LYS A 189 22.21 -4.43 4.31
C LYS A 189 20.97 -4.26 3.44
N VAL A 190 21.16 -3.88 2.16
CA VAL A 190 20.06 -3.55 1.25
C VAL A 190 19.85 -4.64 0.22
N THR A 191 18.57 -5.01 -0.02
CA THR A 191 18.17 -5.99 -1.03
C THR A 191 17.02 -5.41 -1.85
N LEU A 192 17.12 -5.47 -3.18
CA LEU A 192 16.00 -5.12 -4.08
C LEU A 192 15.04 -6.31 -4.18
N VAL A 193 13.73 -6.05 -4.04
CA VAL A 193 12.69 -7.05 -4.28
C VAL A 193 12.57 -7.34 -5.78
N ARG A 194 12.67 -6.27 -6.59
CA ARG A 194 12.70 -6.32 -8.05
C ARG A 194 13.91 -5.53 -8.54
N SER A 195 14.75 -6.17 -9.37
CA SER A 195 16.00 -5.58 -9.91
C SER A 195 15.98 -5.33 -11.42
N SER A 196 14.88 -5.67 -12.09
CA SER A 196 14.66 -5.49 -13.53
C SER A 196 13.30 -4.85 -13.80
N PRO A 197 13.02 -4.33 -15.00
CA PRO A 197 11.71 -3.76 -15.34
C PRO A 197 10.54 -4.76 -15.26
N GLY A 198 10.80 -6.05 -15.52
CA GLY A 198 9.77 -7.10 -15.56
C GLY A 198 9.29 -7.57 -14.19
N PRO A 199 8.27 -8.45 -14.17
CA PRO A 199 7.69 -9.02 -12.97
C PRO A 199 8.64 -10.00 -12.29
N VAL A 200 8.47 -10.18 -10.97
CA VAL A 200 9.14 -11.23 -10.20
C VAL A 200 8.33 -12.53 -10.17
N THR A 201 7.03 -12.46 -10.39
CA THR A 201 6.19 -13.66 -10.55
C THR A 201 6.48 -14.37 -11.87
N THR A 202 6.42 -15.70 -11.84
CA THR A 202 6.53 -16.55 -13.04
C THR A 202 5.20 -16.76 -13.75
N VAL A 203 4.07 -16.53 -13.06
CA VAL A 203 2.72 -16.60 -13.64
C VAL A 203 2.54 -15.53 -14.71
N ARG A 204 1.76 -15.82 -15.74
CA ARG A 204 1.44 -14.88 -16.83
C ARG A 204 -0.07 -14.65 -16.94
N PRO A 205 -0.51 -13.51 -17.51
CA PRO A 205 -1.93 -13.17 -17.57
C PRO A 205 -2.81 -14.24 -18.22
N ASP A 206 -2.34 -14.86 -19.28
CA ASP A 206 -3.09 -15.90 -20.02
C ASP A 206 -3.32 -17.19 -19.19
N GLU A 207 -2.47 -17.46 -18.21
CA GLU A 207 -2.63 -18.57 -17.27
C GLU A 207 -3.73 -18.30 -16.23
N LEU A 208 -4.21 -17.07 -16.13
CA LEU A 208 -5.21 -16.61 -15.13
C LEU A 208 -6.62 -16.48 -15.70
N ASN A 209 -6.87 -16.89 -16.94
CA ASN A 209 -8.18 -16.71 -17.60
C ASN A 209 -9.33 -17.37 -16.84
N THR A 210 -9.13 -18.55 -16.26
CA THR A 210 -10.15 -19.24 -15.47
C THR A 210 -10.48 -18.48 -14.18
N GLN A 211 -9.47 -17.99 -13.48
CA GLN A 211 -9.63 -17.18 -12.27
C GLN A 211 -10.25 -15.83 -12.57
N ALA A 212 -9.91 -15.23 -13.71
CA ALA A 212 -10.49 -13.99 -14.19
C ALA A 212 -11.98 -14.13 -14.49
N GLU A 213 -12.38 -15.21 -15.18
CA GLU A 213 -13.79 -15.48 -15.43
C GLU A 213 -14.56 -15.69 -14.12
N ALA A 214 -14.01 -16.44 -13.17
CA ALA A 214 -14.60 -16.63 -11.85
C ALA A 214 -14.77 -15.28 -11.10
N SER A 215 -13.74 -14.44 -11.07
CA SER A 215 -13.76 -13.10 -10.47
C SER A 215 -14.85 -12.20 -11.07
N LEU A 216 -14.98 -12.20 -12.40
CA LEU A 216 -16.03 -11.43 -13.09
C LEU A 216 -17.43 -11.94 -12.74
N ARG A 217 -17.63 -13.26 -12.66
CA ARG A 217 -18.92 -13.86 -12.26
C ARG A 217 -19.28 -13.52 -10.82
N GLU A 218 -18.37 -13.67 -9.88
CA GLU A 218 -18.55 -13.30 -8.47
C GLU A 218 -18.87 -11.82 -8.30
N SER A 219 -18.30 -10.98 -9.16
CA SER A 219 -18.60 -9.55 -9.23
C SER A 219 -19.95 -9.23 -9.86
N GLY A 220 -20.67 -10.24 -10.35
CA GLY A 220 -22.00 -10.15 -10.94
C GLY A 220 -22.02 -9.62 -12.36
N ILE A 221 -20.91 -9.69 -13.09
CA ILE A 221 -20.88 -9.40 -14.53
C ILE A 221 -21.63 -10.49 -15.26
N LYS A 222 -22.72 -10.12 -15.92
CA LYS A 222 -23.60 -11.06 -16.63
C LYS A 222 -23.13 -11.37 -18.04
N ASN A 223 -22.54 -10.39 -18.72
CA ASN A 223 -22.05 -10.50 -20.07
C ASN A 223 -20.52 -10.43 -20.06
N ILE A 224 -19.88 -11.56 -19.82
CA ILE A 224 -18.42 -11.66 -19.78
C ILE A 224 -17.91 -11.77 -21.21
N LEU A 225 -16.95 -10.90 -21.58
CA LEU A 225 -16.40 -10.81 -22.92
C LEU A 225 -15.12 -11.65 -23.03
N PRO A 226 -14.95 -12.43 -24.12
CA PRO A 226 -13.73 -13.20 -24.34
C PRO A 226 -12.52 -12.34 -24.75
N SER A 227 -12.76 -11.10 -25.21
CA SER A 227 -11.72 -10.18 -25.65
C SER A 227 -12.19 -8.73 -25.52
N TYR A 228 -11.27 -7.76 -25.67
CA TYR A 228 -11.56 -6.33 -25.76
C TYR A 228 -10.71 -5.66 -26.86
N ALA A 229 -11.19 -4.52 -27.36
CA ALA A 229 -10.59 -3.85 -28.53
C ALA A 229 -9.40 -2.93 -28.20
N GLY A 230 -8.86 -2.98 -26.99
CA GLY A 230 -7.71 -2.17 -26.57
C GLY A 230 -8.03 -1.22 -25.41
N PRO A 231 -7.08 -0.33 -25.03
CA PRO A 231 -7.17 0.49 -23.82
C PRO A 231 -8.41 1.38 -23.74
N ASP A 232 -8.90 1.83 -24.88
CA ASP A 232 -10.03 2.77 -24.99
C ASP A 232 -11.39 2.05 -25.13
N ASP A 233 -11.42 0.70 -25.09
CA ASP A 233 -12.67 -0.06 -25.14
C ASP A 233 -13.49 0.19 -23.84
N PRO A 234 -14.71 0.75 -23.94
CA PRO A 234 -15.53 1.07 -22.78
C PRO A 234 -15.99 -0.18 -22.01
N ASN A 235 -15.94 -1.35 -22.62
CA ASN A 235 -16.36 -2.63 -22.03
C ASN A 235 -15.17 -3.52 -21.60
N ARG A 236 -13.93 -3.02 -21.71
CA ARG A 236 -12.73 -3.81 -21.39
C ARG A 236 -12.78 -4.44 -20.00
N GLU A 237 -13.37 -3.72 -19.01
CA GLU A 237 -13.47 -4.18 -17.62
C GLU A 237 -14.37 -5.42 -17.44
N ASP A 238 -15.21 -5.73 -18.41
CA ASP A 238 -16.07 -6.90 -18.43
C ASP A 238 -15.42 -8.08 -19.18
N SER A 239 -14.15 -7.95 -19.61
CA SER A 239 -13.45 -8.97 -20.41
C SER A 239 -12.48 -9.82 -19.58
N ILE A 240 -12.41 -11.11 -19.94
CA ILE A 240 -11.50 -12.08 -19.32
C ILE A 240 -10.03 -11.62 -19.41
N PRO A 241 -9.49 -11.21 -20.59
CA PRO A 241 -8.07 -10.84 -20.67
C PRO A 241 -7.70 -9.61 -19.82
N TRP A 242 -8.59 -8.62 -19.72
CA TRP A 242 -8.32 -7.44 -18.89
C TRP A 242 -8.33 -7.78 -17.40
N GLU A 243 -9.29 -8.60 -16.93
CA GLU A 243 -9.31 -9.05 -15.55
C GLU A 243 -8.12 -9.98 -15.25
N ALA A 244 -7.72 -10.85 -16.17
CA ALA A 244 -6.53 -11.69 -16.04
C ALA A 244 -5.24 -10.85 -15.90
N GLN A 245 -5.09 -9.79 -16.68
CA GLN A 245 -4.00 -8.82 -16.52
C GLN A 245 -4.03 -8.16 -15.14
N ARG A 246 -5.21 -7.73 -14.68
CA ARG A 246 -5.36 -7.14 -13.33
C ARG A 246 -4.98 -8.12 -12.21
N LEU A 247 -5.46 -9.34 -12.28
CA LEU A 247 -5.10 -10.39 -11.33
C LEU A 247 -3.59 -10.64 -11.34
N PHE A 248 -2.96 -10.61 -12.51
CA PHE A 248 -1.52 -10.77 -12.64
C PHE A 248 -0.75 -9.67 -11.92
N TYR A 249 -0.89 -8.41 -12.34
CA TYR A 249 -0.01 -7.36 -11.82
C TYR A 249 -0.44 -6.79 -10.45
N ARG A 250 -1.74 -6.78 -10.13
CA ARG A 250 -2.23 -6.24 -8.85
C ARG A 250 -2.28 -7.28 -7.73
N VAL A 251 -2.34 -8.55 -8.07
CA VAL A 251 -2.50 -9.61 -7.06
C VAL A 251 -1.31 -10.56 -7.10
N GLY A 252 -1.13 -11.31 -8.18
CA GLY A 252 -0.10 -12.36 -8.29
C GLY A 252 1.31 -11.83 -8.09
N GLU A 253 1.62 -10.70 -8.72
CA GLU A 253 2.93 -10.02 -8.57
C GLU A 253 3.17 -9.59 -7.11
N ILE A 254 2.18 -8.94 -6.47
CA ILE A 254 2.34 -8.43 -5.10
C ILE A 254 2.42 -9.57 -4.08
N HIS A 255 1.65 -10.65 -4.26
CA HIS A 255 1.78 -11.85 -3.42
C HIS A 255 3.16 -12.49 -3.55
N THR A 256 3.72 -12.56 -4.77
CA THR A 256 5.08 -13.08 -4.98
C THR A 256 6.13 -12.18 -4.33
N ARG A 257 5.98 -10.85 -4.40
CA ARG A 257 6.85 -9.90 -3.67
C ARG A 257 6.76 -10.11 -2.17
N ALA A 258 5.55 -10.32 -1.63
CA ALA A 258 5.35 -10.62 -0.22
C ALA A 258 6.06 -11.90 0.21
N GLN A 259 5.99 -12.98 -0.56
CA GLN A 259 6.74 -14.20 -0.29
C GLN A 259 8.26 -13.96 -0.29
N ILE A 260 8.78 -13.20 -1.26
CA ILE A 260 10.19 -12.85 -1.30
C ILE A 260 10.61 -12.08 -0.05
N ILE A 261 9.81 -11.10 0.38
CA ILE A 261 10.08 -10.26 1.55
C ILE A 261 10.00 -11.08 2.84
N ASN A 262 8.87 -11.78 3.06
CA ASN A 262 8.56 -12.42 4.34
C ASN A 262 9.37 -13.71 4.55
N GLU A 263 9.70 -14.45 3.49
CA GLU A 263 10.33 -15.77 3.61
C GLU A 263 11.84 -15.74 3.32
N LYS A 264 12.27 -14.96 2.29
CA LYS A 264 13.66 -14.98 1.80
C LYS A 264 14.50 -13.82 2.35
N ILE A 265 14.01 -12.58 2.27
CA ILE A 265 14.79 -11.40 2.69
C ILE A 265 14.71 -11.22 4.21
N LYS A 266 13.51 -11.29 4.78
CA LYS A 266 13.21 -11.02 6.20
C LYS A 266 13.85 -9.71 6.68
N PRO A 267 13.46 -8.57 6.10
CA PRO A 267 14.06 -7.28 6.42
C PRO A 267 13.52 -6.72 7.73
N ASP A 268 14.23 -5.74 8.29
CA ASP A 268 13.76 -4.94 9.42
C ASP A 268 12.83 -3.81 8.97
N LEU A 269 12.95 -3.39 7.70
CA LEU A 269 12.17 -2.32 7.09
C LEU A 269 12.00 -2.56 5.58
N VAL A 270 10.81 -2.31 5.05
CA VAL A 270 10.55 -2.25 3.60
C VAL A 270 10.31 -0.81 3.17
N LEU A 271 10.94 -0.41 2.08
CA LEU A 271 10.66 0.84 1.35
C LEU A 271 9.89 0.49 0.08
N CYS A 272 8.60 0.79 0.05
CA CYS A 272 7.81 0.76 -1.18
C CYS A 272 7.92 2.12 -1.87
N LEU A 273 8.41 2.13 -3.09
CA LEU A 273 8.65 3.35 -3.86
C LEU A 273 7.58 3.52 -4.93
N HIS A 274 6.91 4.66 -4.91
CA HIS A 274 5.87 5.02 -5.87
C HIS A 274 5.96 6.48 -6.30
N PHE A 275 5.29 6.80 -7.39
CA PHE A 275 4.96 8.14 -7.82
C PHE A 275 3.44 8.24 -7.94
N ASP A 276 2.85 9.30 -7.42
CA ASP A 276 1.41 9.51 -7.52
C ASP A 276 0.99 9.98 -8.92
N ALA A 277 -0.29 9.94 -9.18
CA ALA A 277 -0.88 10.40 -10.42
C ALA A 277 -2.30 10.93 -10.22
N GLU A 278 -2.59 12.08 -10.82
CA GLU A 278 -3.96 12.51 -11.03
C GLU A 278 -4.54 11.88 -12.31
N PRO A 279 -5.86 11.81 -12.46
CA PRO A 279 -6.45 11.31 -13.68
C PRO A 279 -5.94 12.04 -14.92
N TRP A 280 -5.24 11.34 -15.81
CA TRP A 280 -4.66 11.94 -17.03
C TRP A 280 -5.47 11.68 -18.30
N GLY A 281 -6.65 11.06 -18.22
CA GLY A 281 -7.43 10.67 -19.38
C GLY A 281 -6.97 9.35 -19.99
N THR A 282 -6.63 9.32 -21.27
CA THR A 282 -6.10 8.14 -21.93
C THR A 282 -4.59 8.27 -22.17
N SER A 283 -3.90 7.15 -22.34
CA SER A 283 -2.47 7.15 -22.64
C SER A 283 -2.14 7.77 -23.99
N THR A 284 -3.12 7.86 -24.90
CA THR A 284 -3.00 8.46 -26.23
C THR A 284 -3.30 9.96 -26.24
N ASN A 285 -3.99 10.47 -25.22
CA ASN A 285 -4.27 11.89 -25.05
C ASN A 285 -4.18 12.28 -23.56
N PRO A 286 -2.99 12.23 -22.97
CA PRO A 286 -2.79 12.51 -21.55
C PRO A 286 -2.91 14.00 -21.25
N VAL A 287 -3.50 14.32 -20.10
CA VAL A 287 -3.68 15.69 -19.59
C VAL A 287 -2.72 15.92 -18.44
N LEU A 288 -1.95 17.02 -18.52
CA LEU A 288 -1.13 17.50 -17.43
C LEU A 288 -1.96 18.37 -16.47
N VAL A 289 -1.69 18.23 -15.17
CA VAL A 289 -2.32 18.99 -14.09
C VAL A 289 -1.35 19.98 -13.44
N SER A 290 -1.88 20.97 -12.73
CA SER A 290 -1.05 21.96 -12.00
C SER A 290 -0.66 21.51 -10.60
N VAL A 291 -1.29 20.44 -10.06
CA VAL A 291 -1.02 19.96 -8.71
C VAL A 291 0.20 19.05 -8.68
N ASN A 292 0.95 19.15 -7.59
CA ASN A 292 2.08 18.26 -7.27
C ASN A 292 2.16 18.13 -5.75
N HIS A 293 2.39 16.95 -5.21
CA HIS A 293 2.32 16.70 -3.77
C HIS A 293 3.12 15.47 -3.36
N LEU A 294 3.18 15.26 -2.05
CA LEU A 294 3.84 14.15 -1.38
C LEU A 294 2.93 13.59 -0.30
N HIS A 295 2.88 12.29 -0.16
CA HIS A 295 2.35 11.63 1.03
C HIS A 295 3.03 10.27 1.25
N LEU A 296 2.93 9.79 2.48
CA LEU A 296 3.41 8.47 2.87
C LEU A 296 2.25 7.67 3.42
N LEU A 297 2.23 6.38 3.12
CA LEU A 297 1.16 5.49 3.52
C LEU A 297 1.70 4.40 4.45
N ILE A 298 0.95 4.14 5.52
CA ILE A 298 1.14 3.00 6.40
C ILE A 298 -0.11 2.14 6.40
N ASN A 299 -0.03 0.92 6.90
CA ASN A 299 -1.18 0.02 6.93
C ASN A 299 -2.25 0.49 7.91
N GLY A 300 -3.54 0.46 7.50
CA GLY A 300 -4.66 0.83 8.36
C GLY A 300 -5.88 1.34 7.58
N ALA A 301 -6.80 1.98 8.29
CA ALA A 301 -8.03 2.58 7.77
C ALA A 301 -8.90 1.60 6.96
N TYR A 302 -9.02 0.37 7.43
CA TYR A 302 -9.90 -0.63 6.82
C TYR A 302 -11.37 -0.24 6.98
N SER A 303 -12.12 -0.38 5.91
CA SER A 303 -13.57 -0.24 5.92
C SER A 303 -14.26 -1.53 6.38
N THR A 304 -15.53 -1.42 6.80
CA THR A 304 -16.36 -2.61 7.13
C THR A 304 -16.45 -3.59 5.96
N GLY A 305 -16.50 -3.08 4.72
CA GLY A 305 -16.56 -3.93 3.53
C GLY A 305 -15.29 -4.73 3.27
N GLU A 306 -14.12 -4.13 3.52
CA GLU A 306 -12.81 -4.80 3.42
C GLU A 306 -12.67 -5.86 4.52
N LEU A 307 -13.05 -5.54 5.77
CA LEU A 307 -13.01 -6.49 6.87
C LEU A 307 -14.02 -7.64 6.73
N GLY A 308 -14.94 -7.56 5.78
CA GLY A 308 -15.80 -8.68 5.37
C GLY A 308 -15.03 -9.80 4.67
N PHE A 309 -13.83 -9.52 4.11
CA PHE A 309 -12.96 -10.53 3.53
C PHE A 309 -12.06 -11.14 4.61
N ASP A 310 -12.01 -12.46 4.66
CA ASP A 310 -11.29 -13.19 5.70
C ASP A 310 -9.79 -12.94 5.62
N ASP A 311 -9.23 -12.91 4.43
CA ASP A 311 -7.81 -12.65 4.16
C ASP A 311 -7.41 -11.20 4.50
N GLU A 312 -8.28 -10.21 4.28
CA GLU A 312 -8.02 -8.83 4.69
C GLU A 312 -8.09 -8.66 6.20
N ARG A 313 -9.10 -9.26 6.83
CA ARG A 313 -9.27 -9.23 8.28
C ARG A 313 -8.10 -9.91 9.00
N PHE A 314 -7.67 -11.07 8.50
CA PHE A 314 -6.49 -11.78 9.02
C PHE A 314 -5.22 -10.93 8.91
N ALA A 315 -4.94 -10.39 7.73
CA ALA A 315 -3.76 -9.57 7.50
C ALA A 315 -3.76 -8.27 8.33
N MET A 316 -4.92 -7.64 8.51
CA MET A 316 -5.06 -6.50 9.42
C MET A 316 -4.66 -6.88 10.85
N LEU A 317 -5.18 -8.01 11.35
CA LEU A 317 -4.87 -8.48 12.71
C LEU A 317 -3.40 -8.84 12.86
N TRP A 318 -2.80 -9.49 11.84
CA TRP A 318 -1.36 -9.76 11.84
C TRP A 318 -0.56 -8.48 12.05
N LYS A 319 -0.80 -7.44 11.26
CA LYS A 319 -0.09 -6.15 11.36
C LYS A 319 -0.30 -5.48 12.72
N LEU A 320 -1.53 -5.50 13.23
CA LEU A 320 -1.87 -4.94 14.54
C LEU A 320 -1.13 -5.68 15.66
N LEU A 321 -1.15 -7.01 15.66
CA LEU A 321 -0.59 -7.87 16.70
C LEU A 321 0.94 -7.95 16.63
N ASP A 322 1.54 -7.86 15.44
CA ASP A 322 2.98 -7.76 15.23
C ASP A 322 3.53 -6.37 15.61
N GLN A 323 2.62 -5.42 15.90
CA GLN A 323 2.94 -4.08 16.39
C GLN A 323 3.90 -3.30 15.46
N THR A 324 3.66 -3.36 14.15
CA THR A 324 4.48 -2.64 13.17
C THR A 324 4.22 -1.13 13.17
N TYR A 325 3.00 -0.71 13.56
CA TYR A 325 2.54 0.68 13.47
C TYR A 325 3.46 1.72 14.12
N PRO A 326 3.99 1.54 15.35
CA PRO A 326 4.86 2.56 15.96
C PRO A 326 6.12 2.82 15.13
N GLU A 327 6.71 1.76 14.56
CA GLU A 327 7.90 1.84 13.73
C GLU A 327 7.59 2.48 12.37
N GLU A 328 6.49 2.05 11.74
CA GLU A 328 6.00 2.60 10.46
C GLU A 328 5.71 4.09 10.58
N LEU A 329 4.97 4.51 11.60
CA LEU A 329 4.62 5.91 11.80
C LEU A 329 5.84 6.77 12.06
N ALA A 330 6.68 6.38 13.03
CA ALA A 330 7.83 7.19 13.42
C ALA A 330 8.80 7.36 12.24
N CYS A 331 9.16 6.26 11.54
CA CYS A 331 10.05 6.35 10.39
C CYS A 331 9.43 7.15 9.24
N SER A 332 8.13 6.94 8.94
CA SER A 332 7.42 7.71 7.90
C SER A 332 7.43 9.21 8.18
N GLU A 333 7.25 9.63 9.42
CA GLU A 333 7.27 11.05 9.79
C GLU A 333 8.64 11.71 9.54
N TYR A 334 9.75 11.02 9.88
CA TYR A 334 11.09 11.51 9.58
C TYR A 334 11.36 11.59 8.08
N VAL A 335 10.94 10.58 7.33
CA VAL A 335 11.09 10.56 5.86
C VAL A 335 10.23 11.65 5.22
N ALA A 336 8.97 11.81 5.64
CA ALA A 336 8.07 12.84 5.14
C ALA A 336 8.63 14.26 5.34
N GLN A 337 9.12 14.57 6.54
CA GLN A 337 9.71 15.88 6.83
C GLN A 337 10.96 16.14 6.00
N SER A 338 11.83 15.16 5.85
CA SER A 338 13.03 15.29 5.03
C SER A 338 12.69 15.48 3.56
N MET A 339 11.78 14.67 3.02
CA MET A 339 11.33 14.81 1.64
C MET A 339 10.65 16.15 1.39
N ALA A 340 9.74 16.59 2.28
CA ALA A 340 9.06 17.88 2.15
C ALA A 340 10.06 19.05 2.12
N ARG A 341 11.09 19.00 2.97
CA ARG A 341 12.16 20.02 3.01
C ARG A 341 12.98 20.06 1.71
N ILE A 342 13.29 18.91 1.13
CA ILE A 342 14.14 18.81 -0.07
C ILE A 342 13.36 19.12 -1.33
N THR A 343 12.16 18.53 -1.46
CA THR A 343 11.34 18.67 -2.67
C THR A 343 10.49 19.94 -2.68
N GLY A 344 10.16 20.49 -1.52
CA GLY A 344 9.21 21.60 -1.39
C GLY A 344 7.76 21.19 -1.69
N LEU A 345 7.46 19.89 -1.85
CA LEU A 345 6.12 19.42 -2.16
C LEU A 345 5.17 19.58 -0.97
N PRO A 346 3.95 20.07 -1.18
CA PRO A 346 2.92 20.12 -0.15
C PRO A 346 2.38 18.73 0.16
N PRO A 347 1.71 18.54 1.33
CA PRO A 347 1.07 17.28 1.65
C PRO A 347 -0.18 17.04 0.78
N TYR A 348 -0.37 15.80 0.35
CA TYR A 348 -1.65 15.35 -0.20
C TYR A 348 -2.69 15.21 0.91
N ARG A 349 -3.95 15.50 0.59
CA ARG A 349 -5.07 15.37 1.53
C ARG A 349 -6.16 14.50 0.95
N TYR A 350 -6.34 13.33 1.55
CA TYR A 350 -7.46 12.46 1.22
C TYR A 350 -8.79 13.07 1.65
N SER A 351 -9.77 13.03 0.77
CA SER A 351 -11.17 13.39 1.06
C SER A 351 -12.08 12.17 1.25
N SER A 352 -11.58 10.98 0.95
CA SER A 352 -12.33 9.72 1.01
C SER A 352 -12.17 9.03 2.37
N PRO A 353 -13.17 8.25 2.83
CA PRO A 353 -13.12 7.58 4.13
C PRO A 353 -12.17 6.37 4.18
N ASN A 354 -11.57 5.98 3.06
CA ASN A 354 -10.63 4.84 2.96
C ASN A 354 -9.19 5.21 3.30
N ALA A 355 -8.96 6.39 3.85
CA ALA A 355 -7.69 6.82 4.38
C ALA A 355 -7.91 7.68 5.62
N LYS A 356 -7.00 7.59 6.58
CA LYS A 356 -7.02 8.35 7.83
C LYS A 356 -5.69 9.03 8.04
N SER A 357 -5.70 10.35 8.28
CA SER A 357 -4.50 11.07 8.68
C SER A 357 -4.01 10.55 10.03
N VAL A 358 -2.73 10.25 10.11
CA VAL A 358 -2.04 9.80 11.32
C VAL A 358 -0.77 10.62 11.51
N GLY A 359 -0.22 10.58 12.73
CA GLY A 359 0.97 11.37 13.04
C GLY A 359 0.70 12.88 13.16
N TRP A 360 1.75 13.70 12.94
CA TRP A 360 1.71 15.14 13.23
C TRP A 360 2.08 16.04 12.04
N SER A 361 2.72 15.52 11.01
CA SER A 361 3.21 16.34 9.88
C SER A 361 2.11 16.67 8.86
N GLY A 362 1.04 15.88 8.83
CA GLY A 362 0.00 15.95 7.79
C GLY A 362 0.35 15.25 6.49
N TYR A 363 1.54 14.64 6.39
CA TYR A 363 1.99 13.89 5.22
C TYR A 363 1.73 12.39 5.33
N VAL A 364 1.52 11.85 6.55
CA VAL A 364 1.38 10.41 6.79
C VAL A 364 -0.09 10.04 6.94
N TRP A 365 -0.49 9.02 6.20
CA TRP A 365 -1.87 8.51 6.19
C TRP A 365 -1.90 6.99 6.39
N ALA A 366 -2.84 6.51 7.17
CA ALA A 366 -3.17 5.10 7.23
C ALA A 366 -4.11 4.76 6.07
N ARG A 367 -3.79 3.72 5.31
CA ARG A 367 -4.60 3.23 4.20
C ARG A 367 -4.35 1.75 3.97
N ASN A 368 -5.44 1.00 3.68
CA ASN A 368 -5.33 -0.41 3.32
C ASN A 368 -4.89 -0.56 1.85
N LEU A 369 -3.63 -0.94 1.64
CA LEU A 369 -3.08 -1.33 0.35
C LEU A 369 -2.54 -2.76 0.43
N LEU A 370 -2.59 -3.51 -0.69
CA LEU A 370 -2.20 -4.92 -0.68
C LEU A 370 -0.75 -5.12 -0.25
N ALA A 371 0.19 -4.32 -0.76
CA ALA A 371 1.60 -4.44 -0.42
C ALA A 371 1.85 -4.16 1.07
N ASN A 372 1.38 -3.02 1.61
CA ASN A 372 1.64 -2.68 3.01
C ASN A 372 0.90 -3.59 4.01
N ARG A 373 -0.14 -4.31 3.55
CA ARG A 373 -0.86 -5.30 4.33
C ARG A 373 -0.13 -6.63 4.38
N LEU A 374 0.41 -7.12 3.25
CA LEU A 374 1.01 -8.44 3.13
C LEU A 374 2.46 -8.54 3.63
N TYR A 375 3.18 -7.42 3.74
CA TYR A 375 4.56 -7.43 4.22
C TYR A 375 4.58 -7.44 5.75
N GLU A 376 5.07 -8.53 6.34
CA GLU A 376 5.01 -8.83 7.79
C GLU A 376 6.02 -8.04 8.64
N CYS A 377 6.56 -6.97 8.15
CA CYS A 377 7.47 -6.08 8.86
C CYS A 377 7.03 -4.62 8.66
N PRO A 378 7.68 -3.65 9.30
CA PRO A 378 7.41 -2.23 9.05
C PRO A 378 7.59 -1.85 7.59
N VAL A 379 6.61 -1.11 7.04
CA VAL A 379 6.57 -0.66 5.65
C VAL A 379 6.47 0.86 5.60
N ILE A 380 7.35 1.50 4.84
CA ILE A 380 7.26 2.90 4.47
C ILE A 380 6.88 2.97 3.00
N PHE A 381 5.65 3.32 2.72
CA PHE A 381 5.14 3.42 1.36
C PHE A 381 5.14 4.90 0.93
N ILE A 382 5.98 5.23 -0.03
CA ILE A 382 6.26 6.61 -0.42
C ILE A 382 5.57 6.91 -1.74
N GLU A 383 4.68 7.90 -1.75
CA GLU A 383 4.02 8.47 -2.93
C GLU A 383 4.51 9.91 -3.11
N ALA A 384 5.55 10.08 -3.88
CA ALA A 384 6.16 11.39 -4.10
C ALA A 384 6.01 11.83 -5.55
N TYR A 385 5.66 13.09 -5.73
CA TYR A 385 5.35 13.73 -7.00
C TYR A 385 4.11 13.18 -7.70
N VAL A 386 3.46 14.03 -8.47
CA VAL A 386 2.37 13.64 -9.38
C VAL A 386 2.95 13.52 -10.78
N MET A 387 3.01 12.32 -11.34
CA MET A 387 3.69 12.01 -12.63
C MET A 387 3.18 12.85 -13.80
N ASN A 388 1.89 13.18 -13.79
CA ASN A 388 1.28 14.06 -14.79
C ASN A 388 1.14 15.51 -14.33
N SER A 389 1.91 15.97 -13.33
CA SER A 389 2.00 17.40 -13.07
C SER A 389 2.87 18.09 -14.12
N GLN A 390 2.52 19.34 -14.45
CA GLN A 390 3.30 20.15 -15.40
C GLN A 390 4.74 20.35 -14.94
N GLU A 391 4.94 20.58 -13.63
CA GLU A 391 6.27 20.72 -13.04
C GLU A 391 7.08 19.43 -13.15
N PHE A 392 6.50 18.30 -12.70
CA PHE A 392 7.17 17.01 -12.77
C PHE A 392 7.53 16.67 -14.21
N PHE A 393 6.57 16.78 -15.13
CA PHE A 393 6.77 16.44 -16.53
C PHE A 393 7.91 17.25 -17.16
N ALA A 394 7.92 18.59 -16.96
CA ALA A 394 8.98 19.45 -17.47
C ALA A 394 10.37 19.05 -16.92
N ARG A 395 10.47 18.73 -15.63
CA ARG A 395 11.72 18.31 -14.98
C ARG A 395 12.15 16.91 -15.44
N PHE A 396 11.22 15.99 -15.58
CA PHE A 396 11.48 14.63 -16.08
C PHE A 396 11.98 14.64 -17.52
N GLN A 397 11.38 15.48 -18.39
CA GLN A 397 11.82 15.64 -19.77
C GLN A 397 13.22 16.27 -19.91
N ALA A 398 13.71 16.95 -18.90
CA ALA A 398 15.09 17.45 -18.89
C ALA A 398 16.16 16.35 -18.72
N GLY A 399 15.72 15.11 -18.49
CA GLY A 399 16.59 13.95 -18.26
C GLY A 399 17.33 14.00 -16.90
N GLU A 400 18.26 13.07 -16.71
CA GLU A 400 19.13 13.08 -15.53
C GLU A 400 20.28 14.09 -15.72
N TYR A 401 20.62 14.80 -14.65
CA TYR A 401 21.70 15.79 -14.64
C TYR A 401 22.29 15.90 -13.24
N GLU A 402 23.53 16.33 -13.16
CA GLU A 402 24.21 16.65 -11.90
C GLU A 402 23.99 18.12 -11.53
N GLY A 403 24.02 18.42 -10.22
CA GLY A 403 23.85 19.76 -9.69
C GLY A 403 22.42 20.29 -9.81
N PHE A 404 22.30 21.60 -10.14
CA PHE A 404 21.01 22.29 -10.16
C PHE A 404 20.70 22.88 -11.52
N ARG A 405 19.43 22.83 -11.93
CA ARG A 405 18.88 23.54 -13.11
C ARG A 405 17.72 24.44 -12.70
N ASN A 406 17.52 25.51 -13.46
CA ASN A 406 16.41 26.44 -13.21
C ASN A 406 15.12 25.92 -13.86
N PHE A 407 14.05 25.78 -13.06
CA PHE A 407 12.70 25.47 -13.51
C PHE A 407 11.75 26.51 -12.95
N GLY A 408 11.23 27.39 -13.81
CA GLY A 408 10.29 28.44 -13.41
C GLY A 408 10.83 29.42 -12.36
N GLY A 409 12.15 29.72 -12.37
CA GLY A 409 12.80 30.59 -11.40
C GLY A 409 13.34 29.89 -10.13
N VAL A 410 13.10 28.59 -9.99
CA VAL A 410 13.56 27.79 -8.84
C VAL A 410 14.69 26.86 -9.29
N MET A 411 15.80 26.88 -8.53
CA MET A 411 16.92 25.95 -8.73
C MET A 411 16.58 24.59 -8.15
N ARG A 412 16.57 23.55 -8.97
CA ARG A 412 16.17 22.17 -8.62
C ARG A 412 17.27 21.18 -8.99
N GLN A 413 17.48 20.18 -8.14
CA GLN A 413 18.22 18.98 -8.49
C GLN A 413 17.38 18.09 -9.42
N ASN A 414 18.01 17.03 -9.96
CA ASN A 414 17.28 15.98 -10.64
C ASN A 414 16.19 15.39 -9.73
N ILE A 415 15.03 15.04 -10.27
CA ILE A 415 13.89 14.49 -9.51
C ILE A 415 14.30 13.24 -8.71
N PHE A 416 15.05 12.34 -9.34
CA PHE A 416 15.49 11.10 -8.67
C PHE A 416 16.47 11.41 -7.53
N GLU A 417 17.34 12.42 -7.67
CA GLU A 417 18.24 12.86 -6.62
C GLU A 417 17.50 13.46 -5.42
N GLU A 418 16.50 14.32 -5.66
CA GLU A 418 15.66 14.87 -4.58
C GLU A 418 14.89 13.75 -3.84
N TYR A 419 14.33 12.78 -4.58
CA TYR A 419 13.64 11.63 -3.98
C TYR A 419 14.59 10.81 -3.10
N VAL A 420 15.75 10.43 -3.64
CA VAL A 420 16.75 9.62 -2.95
C VAL A 420 17.31 10.35 -1.73
N GLN A 421 17.69 11.62 -1.88
CA GLN A 421 18.22 12.41 -0.78
C GLN A 421 17.21 12.52 0.37
N GLY A 422 15.94 12.86 0.07
CA GLY A 422 14.90 12.98 1.06
C GLY A 422 14.66 11.69 1.83
N THR A 423 14.63 10.56 1.12
CA THR A 423 14.45 9.25 1.72
C THR A 423 15.63 8.87 2.62
N VAL A 424 16.87 9.00 2.12
CA VAL A 424 18.08 8.61 2.87
C VAL A 424 18.26 9.46 4.13
N GLU A 425 18.12 10.78 4.02
CA GLU A 425 18.26 11.67 5.16
C GLU A 425 17.19 11.43 6.23
N GLY A 426 15.93 11.18 5.80
CA GLY A 426 14.83 10.86 6.71
C GLY A 426 15.06 9.58 7.48
N ILE A 427 15.41 8.49 6.78
CA ILE A 427 15.70 7.20 7.42
C ILE A 427 16.90 7.33 8.37
N ALA A 428 17.98 7.95 7.94
CA ALA A 428 19.16 8.15 8.78
C ALA A 428 18.84 8.97 10.05
N ALA A 429 18.02 10.02 9.92
CA ALA A 429 17.58 10.83 11.04
C ALA A 429 16.73 10.03 12.03
N TYR A 430 15.79 9.21 11.53
CA TYR A 430 14.99 8.32 12.36
C TYR A 430 15.86 7.38 13.19
N PHE A 431 16.77 6.64 12.56
CA PHE A 431 17.62 5.69 13.26
C PHE A 431 18.58 6.38 14.26
N ARG A 432 19.16 7.54 13.93
CA ARG A 432 19.96 8.34 14.89
C ARG A 432 19.14 8.77 16.11
N ALA A 433 17.89 9.15 15.88
CA ALA A 433 17.02 9.60 16.96
C ALA A 433 16.52 8.48 17.87
N THR A 434 16.45 7.24 17.38
CA THR A 434 15.71 6.13 18.04
C THR A 434 16.63 5.05 18.60
N ARG A 435 17.78 4.75 17.98
CA ARG A 435 18.71 3.70 18.42
C ARG A 435 19.21 3.93 19.85
N GLY A 436 19.27 2.84 20.64
CA GLY A 436 19.78 2.85 22.01
C GLY A 436 18.84 3.50 23.02
N LYS A 437 17.61 3.82 22.64
CA LYS A 437 16.60 4.40 23.53
C LYS A 437 15.63 3.29 23.98
N ARG A 438 16.08 2.40 24.86
CA ARG A 438 15.22 1.40 25.55
C ARG A 438 14.46 2.03 26.71
#